data_4a5db949e4325e4971ef4e1742ba573d
#
_entry.id   4a5db949e4325e4971ef4e1742ba573d
#
_cell.length_a   1.000
_cell.length_b   1.000
_cell.length_c   1.000
_cell.angle_alpha   90.00
_cell.angle_beta   90.00
_cell.angle_gamma   90.00
#
_symmetry.space_group_name_H-M   'P 1'
#
loop_
_entity.id
_entity.type
_entity.pdbx_description
1 polymer ?
#
loop_
_entity_poly.entity_id
_entity_poly.type
_entity_poly.pdbx_seq_one_letter_code
_entity_poly.pdbx_strand_id
1 'polypeptide(L)'
;MLYSKLVITVLNFLDYFQQKKIIKFINNKFSKPITVFDVGAHYGETIKLFSNKLKIKKIYSFEASPKNFKILNKNFIKYRSEKIKIYNF
;
A
#
# COMPACT_ATOMS: atom_id res chain seq x y z
N MET A 1 10.13 -14.70 3.98
CA MET A 1 11.13 -14.00 4.81
C MET A 1 10.54 -12.76 5.44
N LEU A 2 10.85 -12.52 6.69
CA LEU A 2 10.36 -11.36 7.44
C LEU A 2 10.70 -10.04 6.76
N TYR A 3 11.88 -9.97 6.16
CA TYR A 3 12.38 -8.75 5.54
C TYR A 3 11.62 -8.31 4.30
N SER A 4 10.79 -9.18 3.72
CA SER A 4 10.00 -8.82 2.55
C SER A 4 8.60 -8.34 2.90
N LYS A 5 8.25 -8.27 4.19
CA LYS A 5 6.94 -7.86 4.65
C LYS A 5 7.01 -6.55 5.42
N LEU A 6 6.07 -5.66 5.16
CA LEU A 6 5.98 -4.36 5.79
C LEU A 6 4.52 -4.05 6.08
N VAL A 7 4.22 -3.57 7.29
CA VAL A 7 2.87 -3.18 7.69
C VAL A 7 2.79 -1.65 7.74
N ILE A 8 1.87 -1.08 6.99
CA ILE A 8 1.65 0.36 6.91
C ILE A 8 0.26 0.68 7.44
N THR A 9 0.17 1.62 8.37
CA THR A 9 -1.10 1.98 8.98
C THR A 9 -1.56 3.41 8.75
N VAL A 10 -0.67 4.37 8.67
CA VAL A 10 -1.06 5.78 8.65
C VAL A 10 -0.35 6.60 7.58
N LEU A 11 0.03 5.97 6.48
CA LEU A 11 0.75 6.67 5.42
C LEU A 11 -0.05 7.84 4.83
N ASN A 12 -1.37 7.73 4.83
CA ASN A 12 -2.24 8.76 4.28
C ASN A 12 -2.13 10.11 4.99
N PHE A 13 -1.65 10.11 6.24
CA PHE A 13 -1.47 11.33 7.01
C PHE A 13 -0.10 11.96 6.85
N LEU A 14 0.77 11.34 6.05
CA LEU A 14 2.12 11.84 5.84
C LEU A 14 2.13 12.85 4.69
N ASP A 15 2.92 13.91 4.85
CA ASP A 15 3.10 14.85 3.76
C ASP A 15 4.03 14.30 2.67
N TYR A 16 4.18 15.03 1.57
CA TYR A 16 4.97 14.63 0.43
C TYR A 16 6.43 14.31 0.80
N PHE A 17 7.04 15.15 1.64
CA PHE A 17 8.44 14.95 2.02
C PHE A 17 8.62 13.71 2.89
N GLN A 18 7.69 13.47 3.81
CA GLN A 18 7.72 12.28 4.65
C GLN A 18 7.55 11.02 3.81
N GLN A 19 6.64 11.06 2.83
CA GLN A 19 6.45 9.94 1.91
C GLN A 19 7.72 9.64 1.13
N LYS A 20 8.41 10.66 0.63
CA LYS A 20 9.68 10.48 -0.07
C LYS A 20 10.74 9.84 0.80
N LYS A 21 10.83 10.25 2.06
CA LYS A 21 11.79 9.67 3.01
C LYS A 21 11.51 8.20 3.25
N ILE A 22 10.24 7.83 3.43
CA ILE A 22 9.83 6.44 3.64
C ILE A 22 10.17 5.59 2.43
N ILE A 23 9.84 6.06 1.23
CA ILE A 23 10.14 5.34 -0.01
C ILE A 23 11.65 5.12 -0.15
N LYS A 24 12.45 6.14 0.10
CA LYS A 24 13.89 6.05 0.03
C LYS A 24 14.43 5.05 1.05
N PHE A 25 13.92 5.09 2.27
CA PHE A 25 14.31 4.15 3.32
C PHE A 25 14.03 2.71 2.90
N ILE A 26 12.82 2.47 2.42
CA ILE A 26 12.40 1.12 2.01
C ILE A 26 13.25 0.62 0.83
N ASN A 27 13.47 1.46 -0.17
CA ASN A 27 14.30 1.09 -1.31
C ASN A 27 15.73 0.77 -0.93
N ASN A 28 16.27 1.48 0.07
CA ASN A 28 17.63 1.23 0.56
C ASN A 28 17.71 -0.02 1.42
N LYS A 29 16.63 -0.34 2.13
CA LYS A 29 16.60 -1.47 3.07
C LYS A 29 16.32 -2.80 2.39
N PHE A 30 15.49 -2.79 1.36
CA PHE A 30 15.03 -4.01 0.71
C PHE A 30 15.44 -4.02 -0.77
N SER A 31 16.24 -5.00 -1.15
CA SER A 31 16.67 -5.17 -2.54
C SER A 31 15.73 -6.06 -3.36
N LYS A 32 14.92 -6.88 -2.69
CA LYS A 32 13.98 -7.79 -3.34
C LYS A 32 12.55 -7.25 -3.24
N PRO A 33 11.65 -7.72 -4.13
CA PRO A 33 10.24 -7.32 -4.02
C PRO A 33 9.65 -7.62 -2.65
N ILE A 34 8.85 -6.69 -2.14
CA ILE A 34 8.28 -6.78 -0.79
C ILE A 34 6.79 -7.06 -0.80
N THR A 35 6.30 -7.63 0.30
CA THR A 35 4.87 -7.79 0.55
C THR A 35 4.46 -6.74 1.57
N VAL A 36 3.40 -5.99 1.25
CA VAL A 36 2.91 -4.89 2.08
C VAL A 36 1.54 -5.21 2.64
N PHE A 37 1.37 -4.96 3.93
CA PHE A 37 0.06 -4.99 4.59
C PHE A 37 -0.32 -3.55 4.89
N ASP A 38 -1.32 -3.05 4.18
CA ASP A 38 -1.77 -1.67 4.26
C ASP A 38 -3.07 -1.62 5.07
N VAL A 39 -2.96 -1.26 6.33
CA VAL A 39 -4.09 -1.19 7.25
C VAL A 39 -4.63 0.23 7.31
N GLY A 40 -5.92 0.39 7.06
CA GLY A 40 -6.53 1.71 6.91
C GLY A 40 -6.23 2.30 5.54
N ALA A 41 -6.50 1.52 4.49
CA ALA A 41 -6.15 1.88 3.11
C ALA A 41 -6.84 3.13 2.59
N HIS A 42 -7.93 3.55 3.22
CA HIS A 42 -8.70 4.74 2.87
C HIS A 42 -9.11 4.71 1.39
N TYR A 43 -8.62 5.62 0.55
CA TYR A 43 -8.96 5.67 -0.88
C TYR A 43 -7.89 5.05 -1.78
N GLY A 44 -6.86 4.46 -1.19
CA GLY A 44 -5.82 3.75 -1.93
C GLY A 44 -4.56 4.54 -2.21
N GLU A 45 -4.31 5.62 -1.48
CA GLU A 45 -3.12 6.46 -1.67
C GLU A 45 -1.83 5.65 -1.49
N THR A 46 -1.80 4.77 -0.47
CA THR A 46 -0.65 3.91 -0.21
C THR A 46 -0.43 2.91 -1.34
N ILE A 47 -1.50 2.30 -1.83
CA ILE A 47 -1.41 1.35 -2.96
C ILE A 47 -0.78 2.03 -4.16
N LYS A 48 -1.28 3.21 -4.50
CA LYS A 48 -0.80 3.97 -5.66
C LYS A 48 0.67 4.33 -5.50
N LEU A 49 1.04 4.87 -4.35
CA LEU A 49 2.41 5.30 -4.07
C LEU A 49 3.38 4.12 -4.14
N PHE A 50 3.07 3.04 -3.43
CA PHE A 50 3.98 1.91 -3.33
C PHE A 50 4.09 1.14 -4.65
N SER A 51 2.97 0.97 -5.35
CA SER A 51 3.00 0.29 -6.65
C SER A 51 3.85 1.04 -7.67
N ASN A 52 3.87 2.37 -7.59
CA ASN A 52 4.63 3.19 -8.55
C ASN A 52 6.09 3.37 -8.16
N LYS A 53 6.42 3.29 -6.87
CA LYS A 53 7.74 3.69 -6.38
C LYS A 53 8.58 2.55 -5.81
N LEU A 54 7.97 1.41 -5.52
CA LEU A 54 8.66 0.29 -4.89
C LEU A 54 8.52 -0.99 -5.71
N LYS A 55 9.43 -1.90 -5.47
CA LYS A 55 9.32 -3.27 -6.02
C LYS A 55 8.35 -4.04 -5.13
N ILE A 56 7.17 -4.30 -5.65
CA ILE A 56 6.10 -4.93 -4.88
C ILE A 56 5.88 -6.37 -5.35
N LYS A 57 5.88 -7.29 -4.39
CA LYS A 57 5.44 -8.67 -4.62
C LYS A 57 3.94 -8.77 -4.47
N LYS A 58 3.40 -8.29 -3.33
CA LYS A 58 1.96 -8.23 -3.07
C LYS A 58 1.63 -7.08 -2.13
N ILE A 59 0.44 -6.51 -2.30
CA ILE A 59 -0.15 -5.56 -1.36
C ILE A 59 -1.48 -6.12 -0.89
N TYR A 60 -1.62 -6.26 0.41
CA TYR A 60 -2.89 -6.61 1.07
C TYR A 60 -3.40 -5.37 1.75
N SER A 61 -4.48 -4.79 1.24
CA SER A 61 -5.04 -3.54 1.75
C SER A 61 -6.35 -3.80 2.48
N PHE A 62 -6.48 -3.23 3.65
CA PHE A 62 -7.63 -3.43 4.53
C PHE A 62 -8.27 -2.08 4.84
N GLU A 63 -9.55 -1.96 4.57
CA GLU A 63 -10.32 -0.75 4.88
C GLU A 63 -11.61 -1.15 5.61
N ALA A 64 -11.75 -0.72 6.85
CA ALA A 64 -12.88 -1.08 7.71
C ALA A 64 -14.17 -0.35 7.33
N SER A 65 -14.07 0.91 6.91
CA SER A 65 -15.23 1.70 6.53
C SER A 65 -15.85 1.19 5.24
N PRO A 66 -17.12 0.76 5.24
CA PRO A 66 -17.78 0.33 3.99
C PRO A 66 -17.81 1.42 2.94
N LYS A 67 -18.00 2.67 3.35
CA LYS A 67 -18.02 3.81 2.44
C LYS A 67 -16.66 4.01 1.78
N ASN A 68 -15.60 4.02 2.57
CA ASN A 68 -14.25 4.20 2.06
C ASN A 68 -13.81 3.00 1.21
N PHE A 69 -14.18 1.80 1.61
CA PHE A 69 -13.90 0.59 0.85
C PHE A 69 -14.53 0.65 -0.54
N LYS A 70 -15.75 1.15 -0.63
CA LYS A 70 -16.43 1.27 -1.93
C LYS A 70 -15.66 2.20 -2.87
N ILE A 71 -15.16 3.32 -2.35
CA ILE A 71 -14.35 4.26 -3.12
C ILE A 71 -13.02 3.63 -3.50
N LEU A 72 -12.36 2.98 -2.55
CA LEU A 72 -11.10 2.28 -2.75
C LEU A 72 -11.24 1.24 -3.86
N ASN A 73 -12.26 0.41 -3.79
CA ASN A 73 -12.50 -0.64 -4.77
C ASN A 73 -12.73 -0.05 -6.17
N LYS A 74 -13.48 1.03 -6.27
CA LYS A 74 -13.74 1.73 -7.53
C LYS A 74 -12.46 2.31 -8.11
N ASN A 75 -11.62 2.92 -7.27
CA ASN A 75 -10.37 3.54 -7.72
C ASN A 75 -9.38 2.52 -8.27
N PHE A 76 -9.41 1.29 -7.78
CA PHE A 76 -8.42 0.28 -8.13
C PHE A 76 -8.96 -0.88 -8.94
N ILE A 77 -10.20 -0.78 -9.45
CA ILE A 77 -10.76 -1.84 -10.29
C ILE A 77 -9.91 -2.07 -11.55
N LYS A 78 -9.31 -1.01 -12.09
CA LYS A 78 -8.45 -1.09 -13.27
C LYS A 78 -7.07 -1.67 -12.96
N TYR A 79 -6.67 -1.62 -11.69
CA TYR A 79 -5.33 -2.05 -11.24
C TYR A 79 -5.38 -3.39 -10.55
N ARG A 80 -6.54 -4.03 -10.51
CA ARG A 80 -6.66 -5.37 -9.94
C ARG A 80 -5.75 -6.31 -10.70
N SER A 81 -4.71 -6.71 -10.02
CA SER A 81 -3.79 -7.75 -10.47
C SER A 81 -3.70 -8.76 -9.34
N GLU A 82 -3.04 -9.86 -9.61
CA GLU A 82 -2.76 -10.83 -8.54
C GLU A 82 -1.94 -10.22 -7.42
N LYS A 83 -1.29 -9.09 -7.69
CA LYS A 83 -0.43 -8.42 -6.69
C LYS A 83 -1.21 -7.58 -5.68
N ILE A 84 -2.40 -7.12 -6.02
CA ILE A 84 -3.17 -6.21 -5.16
C ILE A 84 -4.46 -6.89 -4.72
N LYS A 85 -4.61 -7.08 -3.41
CA LYS A 85 -5.81 -7.63 -2.79
C LYS A 85 -6.39 -6.60 -1.83
N ILE A 86 -7.68 -6.35 -1.94
CA ILE A 86 -8.37 -5.31 -1.16
C ILE A 86 -9.50 -5.97 -0.37
N TYR A 87 -9.57 -5.66 0.92
CA TYR A 87 -10.53 -6.26 1.83
C TYR A 87 -11.28 -5.20 2.62
N ASN A 88 -12.59 -5.37 2.73
CA ASN A 88 -13.42 -4.60 3.66
C ASN A 88 -13.42 -5.33 5.00
N PHE A 89 -12.59 -4.85 5.84
CA PHE A 89 -12.33 -5.56 7.09
C PHE A 89 -12.30 -4.61 8.26
#